data_d8574fddf4cd516e889428dc26f023f8
#
_entry.id   d8574fddf4cd516e889428dc26f023f8
#
_cell.length_a   1.000
_cell.length_b   1.000
_cell.length_c   1.000
_cell.angle_alpha   90.00
_cell.angle_beta   90.00
_cell.angle_gamma   90.00
#
_symmetry.space_group_name_H-M   'P 1'
#
loop_
_entity.id
_entity.type
_entity.pdbx_description
1 polymer ?
#
loop_
_entity_poly.entity_id
_entity_poly.type
_entity_poly.pdbx_seq_one_letter_code
_entity_poly.pdbx_strand_id
1 'polypeptide(L)'
;MSTKAEITFKWKSEILGINGAANIVMTSDGHPSVVFEEIIFPLIYAKRKGNLKDDGLIPAILLSWGYEVVPAEYSWGYGDYVYTVDFIRETVVVEKIREKKEFSFEDFMTKKICELAEEAA
;
A
#
# COMPACT_ATOMS: atom_id res chain seq x y z
N MET A 1 -4.03 13.97 17.79
CA MET A 1 -2.69 13.47 17.40
C MET A 1 -2.73 12.88 16.01
N SER A 2 -1.66 13.08 15.27
CA SER A 2 -1.56 12.52 13.92
C SER A 2 -1.16 11.05 13.97
N THR A 3 -1.82 10.24 13.17
CA THR A 3 -1.44 8.83 13.00
C THR A 3 -0.40 8.74 11.89
N LYS A 4 0.75 8.21 12.23
CA LYS A 4 1.87 8.07 11.30
C LYS A 4 1.87 6.70 10.66
N ALA A 5 2.29 6.62 9.42
CA ALA A 5 2.37 5.35 8.72
C ALA A 5 3.54 5.33 7.73
N GLU A 6 3.99 4.12 7.47
CA GLU A 6 4.90 3.82 6.38
C GLU A 6 4.24 2.78 5.51
N ILE A 7 4.24 2.98 4.20
CA ILE A 7 3.64 2.06 3.26
C ILE A 7 4.72 1.64 2.26
N THR A 8 5.05 0.35 2.25
CA THR A 8 5.99 -0.22 1.29
C THR A 8 5.20 -0.89 0.19
N PHE A 9 5.52 -0.54 -1.06
CA PHE A 9 4.96 -1.19 -2.24
C PHE A 9 6.05 -2.05 -2.88
N LYS A 10 5.69 -3.28 -3.24
CA LYS A 10 6.59 -4.21 -3.93
C LYS A 10 5.93 -4.66 -5.22
N TRP A 11 6.69 -4.70 -6.31
CA TRP A 11 6.17 -5.07 -7.63
C TRP A 11 7.25 -5.74 -8.48
N LYS A 12 6.80 -6.29 -9.60
CA LYS A 12 7.67 -6.75 -10.67
C LYS A 12 7.27 -6.00 -11.94
N SER A 13 8.20 -5.32 -12.57
CA SER A 13 7.94 -4.69 -13.85
C SER A 13 7.93 -5.75 -14.94
N GLU A 14 6.82 -5.91 -15.63
CA GLU A 14 6.69 -6.82 -16.76
C GLU A 14 7.55 -6.35 -17.94
N ILE A 15 7.62 -5.03 -18.13
CA ILE A 15 8.37 -4.43 -19.25
C ILE A 15 9.86 -4.59 -19.04
N LEU A 16 10.36 -4.31 -17.84
CA LEU A 16 11.79 -4.36 -17.54
C LEU A 16 12.25 -5.71 -17.01
N GLY A 17 11.33 -6.56 -16.56
CA GLY A 17 11.64 -7.87 -16.00
C GLY A 17 12.38 -7.83 -14.67
N ILE A 18 12.28 -6.72 -13.93
CA ILE A 18 12.95 -6.54 -12.65
C ILE A 18 11.95 -6.26 -11.53
N ASN A 19 12.34 -6.63 -10.31
CA ASN A 19 11.55 -6.31 -9.12
C ASN A 19 11.89 -4.90 -8.64
N GLY A 20 10.87 -4.20 -8.15
CA GLY A 20 11.05 -2.88 -7.57
C GLY A 20 10.34 -2.78 -6.22
N ALA A 21 10.71 -1.76 -5.47
CA ALA A 21 10.04 -1.42 -4.22
C ALA A 21 10.22 0.07 -3.93
N ALA A 22 9.22 0.66 -3.26
CA ALA A 22 9.28 2.05 -2.84
C ALA A 22 8.41 2.23 -1.60
N ASN A 23 8.71 3.26 -0.82
CA ASN A 23 7.98 3.60 0.39
C ASN A 23 7.27 4.94 0.25
N ILE A 24 6.10 5.04 0.85
CA ILE A 24 5.47 6.32 1.20
C ILE A 24 5.56 6.46 2.70
N VAL A 25 5.86 7.67 3.14
CA VAL A 25 5.87 8.03 4.55
C VAL A 25 4.76 9.04 4.79
N MET A 26 3.89 8.76 5.76
CA MET A 26 2.78 9.61 6.12
C MET A 26 2.94 10.10 7.55
N THR A 27 2.95 11.42 7.73
CA THR A 27 3.04 12.03 9.05
C THR A 27 1.67 12.25 9.69
N SER A 28 0.60 12.05 8.92
CA SER A 28 -0.78 12.12 9.36
C SER A 28 -1.65 11.23 8.48
N ASP A 29 -2.86 10.94 8.94
CA ASP A 29 -3.85 10.15 8.19
C ASP A 29 -3.40 8.73 7.84
N GLY A 30 -2.47 8.17 8.63
CA GLY A 30 -1.95 6.81 8.42
C GLY A 30 -2.86 5.69 8.91
N HIS A 31 -4.06 6.01 9.37
CA HIS A 31 -5.02 5.02 9.87
C HIS A 31 -5.56 4.14 8.73
N PRO A 32 -5.85 2.85 8.97
CA PRO A 32 -6.35 1.97 7.93
C PRO A 32 -7.58 2.49 7.17
N SER A 33 -8.48 3.20 7.84
CA SER A 33 -9.66 3.76 7.18
C SER A 33 -9.31 4.72 6.04
N VAL A 34 -8.22 5.47 6.17
CA VAL A 34 -7.75 6.39 5.13
C VAL A 34 -6.86 5.69 4.12
N VAL A 35 -5.88 4.93 4.63
CA VAL A 35 -4.88 4.27 3.76
C VAL A 35 -5.53 3.24 2.84
N PHE A 36 -6.47 2.45 3.35
CA PHE A 36 -7.16 1.44 2.53
C PHE A 36 -8.04 2.09 1.47
N GLU A 37 -8.79 3.13 1.84
CA GLU A 37 -9.74 3.77 0.92
C GLU A 37 -9.06 4.64 -0.12
N GLU A 38 -8.08 5.44 0.28
CA GLU A 38 -7.50 6.47 -0.60
C GLU A 38 -6.25 6.02 -1.35
N ILE A 39 -5.55 5.00 -0.87
CA ILE A 39 -4.27 4.60 -1.46
C ILE A 39 -4.31 3.16 -1.96
N ILE A 40 -4.55 2.20 -1.08
CA ILE A 40 -4.37 0.78 -1.40
C ILE A 40 -5.47 0.29 -2.34
N PHE A 41 -6.73 0.51 -2.00
CA PHE A 41 -7.83 0.06 -2.84
C PHE A 41 -7.78 0.66 -4.25
N PRO A 42 -7.56 1.97 -4.45
CA PRO A 42 -7.46 2.53 -5.80
C PRO A 42 -6.38 1.88 -6.66
N LEU A 43 -5.24 1.53 -6.08
CA LEU A 43 -4.16 0.87 -6.81
C LEU A 43 -4.53 -0.57 -7.18
N ILE A 44 -5.09 -1.32 -6.24
CA ILE A 44 -5.54 -2.69 -6.48
C ILE A 44 -6.63 -2.70 -7.55
N TYR A 45 -7.59 -1.76 -7.44
CA TYR A 45 -8.68 -1.63 -8.39
C TYR A 45 -8.15 -1.33 -9.80
N ALA A 46 -7.20 -0.40 -9.91
CA ALA A 46 -6.58 -0.07 -11.19
C ALA A 46 -5.90 -1.31 -11.81
N LYS A 47 -5.17 -2.06 -10.99
CA LYS A 47 -4.53 -3.31 -11.45
C LYS A 47 -5.55 -4.32 -11.95
N ARG A 48 -6.60 -4.57 -11.18
CA ARG A 48 -7.63 -5.57 -11.49
C ARG A 48 -8.46 -5.20 -12.70
N LYS A 49 -8.66 -3.91 -12.96
CA LYS A 49 -9.43 -3.42 -14.12
C LYS A 49 -8.54 -3.20 -15.36
N GLY A 50 -7.26 -3.55 -15.29
CA GLY A 50 -6.35 -3.40 -16.42
C GLY A 50 -5.94 -1.96 -16.72
N ASN A 51 -6.18 -1.03 -15.79
CA ASN A 51 -5.81 0.38 -15.96
C ASN A 51 -4.37 0.68 -15.57
N LEU A 52 -3.71 -0.25 -14.88
CA LEU A 52 -2.31 -0.16 -14.52
C LEU A 52 -1.51 -0.98 -15.53
N LYS A 53 -0.91 -0.31 -16.51
CA LYS A 53 -0.22 -0.97 -17.65
C LYS A 53 1.02 -1.72 -17.22
N ASP A 54 1.73 -1.22 -16.22
CA ASP A 54 2.88 -1.88 -15.64
C ASP A 54 2.97 -1.50 -14.17
N ASP A 55 3.22 -2.48 -13.32
CA ASP A 55 3.30 -2.24 -11.87
C ASP A 55 4.46 -1.30 -11.51
N GLY A 56 5.47 -1.21 -12.36
CA GLY A 56 6.57 -0.26 -12.21
C GLY A 56 6.15 1.21 -12.26
N LEU A 57 4.92 1.48 -12.70
CA LEU A 57 4.36 2.83 -12.72
C LEU A 57 3.80 3.28 -11.36
N ILE A 58 3.75 2.38 -10.38
CA ILE A 58 3.19 2.70 -9.06
C ILE A 58 3.83 3.95 -8.44
N PRO A 59 5.16 4.10 -8.40
CA PRO A 59 5.75 5.33 -7.85
C PRO A 59 5.29 6.60 -8.54
N ALA A 60 5.18 6.58 -9.87
CA ALA A 60 4.73 7.75 -10.63
C ALA A 60 3.28 8.10 -10.31
N ILE A 61 2.43 7.09 -10.15
CA ILE A 61 1.03 7.31 -9.78
C ILE A 61 0.94 7.94 -8.40
N LEU A 62 1.68 7.42 -7.43
CA LEU A 62 1.70 7.95 -6.06
C LEU A 62 2.19 9.40 -6.03
N LEU A 63 3.22 9.72 -6.80
CA LEU A 63 3.71 11.09 -6.94
C LEU A 63 2.62 11.99 -7.54
N SER A 64 1.89 11.51 -8.55
CA SER A 64 0.82 12.27 -9.17
C SER A 64 -0.33 12.56 -8.20
N TRP A 65 -0.49 11.73 -7.17
CA TRP A 65 -1.50 11.93 -6.12
C TRP A 65 -1.00 12.86 -5.00
N GLY A 66 0.25 13.32 -5.08
CA GLY A 66 0.81 14.24 -4.10
C GLY A 66 1.55 13.59 -2.95
N TYR A 67 1.80 12.28 -3.01
CA TYR A 67 2.55 11.60 -1.97
C TYR A 67 4.05 11.74 -2.18
N GLU A 68 4.79 11.80 -1.08
CA GLU A 68 6.25 11.76 -1.11
C GLU A 68 6.69 10.30 -1.17
N VAL A 69 7.40 9.93 -2.24
CA VAL A 69 7.86 8.57 -2.48
C VAL A 69 9.36 8.52 -2.28
N VAL A 70 9.81 7.58 -1.46
CA VAL A 70 11.24 7.37 -1.20
C VAL A 70 11.63 5.93 -1.51
N PRO A 71 12.92 5.68 -1.81
CA PRO A 71 13.40 4.31 -2.02
C PRO A 71 13.14 3.44 -0.80
N ALA A 72 12.87 2.14 -1.03
CA ALA A 72 12.52 1.21 0.03
C ALA A 72 13.59 1.05 1.11
N GLU A 73 14.86 1.24 0.75
CA GLU A 73 15.96 1.17 1.72
C GLU A 73 15.93 2.30 2.76
N TYR A 74 15.18 3.35 2.52
CA TYR A 74 15.01 4.45 3.47
C TYR A 74 13.77 4.25 4.33
N SER A 75 13.59 3.05 4.85
CA SER A 75 12.52 2.77 5.79
C SER A 75 12.77 3.47 7.12
N TRP A 76 11.73 4.12 7.64
CA TRP A 76 11.80 4.72 8.97
C TRP A 76 11.81 3.65 10.06
N GLY A 77 11.23 2.49 9.80
CA GLY A 77 11.11 1.41 10.78
C GLY A 77 10.20 1.74 11.95
N TYR A 78 9.53 2.87 11.91
CA TYR A 78 8.59 3.25 12.95
C TYR A 78 7.41 4.03 12.37
N GLY A 79 6.30 3.89 13.03
CA GLY A 79 5.04 4.51 12.68
C GLY A 79 3.98 3.84 13.52
N ASP A 80 2.80 4.41 13.60
CA ASP A 80 1.69 3.76 14.28
C ASP A 80 1.24 2.53 13.51
N TYR A 81 1.35 2.60 12.17
CA TYR A 81 1.05 1.49 11.27
C TYR A 81 2.15 1.35 10.21
N VAL A 82 2.47 0.12 9.87
CA VAL A 82 3.35 -0.20 8.75
C VAL A 82 2.58 -1.11 7.80
N TYR A 83 2.46 -0.68 6.56
CA TYR A 83 1.74 -1.41 5.52
C TYR A 83 2.73 -1.94 4.50
N THR A 84 2.52 -3.18 4.05
CA THR A 84 3.27 -3.75 2.93
C THR A 84 2.26 -4.20 1.88
N VAL A 85 2.29 -3.55 0.72
CA VAL A 85 1.42 -3.88 -0.41
C VAL A 85 2.28 -4.59 -1.44
N ASP A 86 2.08 -5.89 -1.58
CA ASP A 86 2.90 -6.74 -2.44
C ASP A 86 2.10 -7.13 -3.68
N PHE A 87 2.44 -6.53 -4.82
CA PHE A 87 1.78 -6.79 -6.09
C PHE A 87 2.24 -8.09 -6.74
N ILE A 88 3.34 -8.67 -6.28
CA ILE A 88 3.82 -9.96 -6.77
C ILE A 88 2.98 -11.09 -6.15
N ARG A 89 2.79 -11.03 -4.83
CA ARG A 89 2.04 -12.02 -4.07
C ARG A 89 0.55 -11.68 -3.95
N GLU A 90 0.18 -10.48 -4.34
CA GLU A 90 -1.18 -9.93 -4.22
C GLU A 90 -1.71 -9.97 -2.79
N THR A 91 -0.89 -9.46 -1.88
CA THR A 91 -1.22 -9.39 -0.45
C THR A 91 -0.99 -8.00 0.11
N VAL A 92 -1.72 -7.68 1.17
CA VAL A 92 -1.55 -6.47 1.97
C VAL A 92 -1.34 -6.89 3.41
N VAL A 93 -0.21 -6.51 3.98
CA VAL A 93 0.10 -6.79 5.38
C VAL A 93 0.06 -5.49 6.16
N VAL A 94 -0.69 -5.48 7.26
CA VAL A 94 -0.79 -4.34 8.15
C VAL A 94 -0.18 -4.72 9.50
N GLU A 95 0.82 -3.97 9.91
CA GLU A 95 1.52 -4.17 11.18
C GLU A 95 1.32 -2.97 12.08
N LYS A 96 1.00 -3.21 13.32
CA LYS A 96 1.11 -2.25 14.41
C LYS A 96 1.71 -2.99 15.60
N ILE A 97 2.10 -2.26 16.66
CA ILE A 97 2.81 -2.86 17.79
C ILE A 97 2.19 -4.21 18.19
N ARG A 98 2.97 -5.30 18.03
CA ARG A 98 2.64 -6.68 18.41
C ARG A 98 1.49 -7.32 17.65
N GLU A 99 0.98 -6.67 16.59
CA GLU A 99 -0.07 -7.23 15.76
C GLU A 99 0.33 -7.19 14.30
N LYS A 100 -0.04 -8.24 13.58
CA LYS A 100 0.20 -8.33 12.14
C LYS A 100 -1.01 -9.00 11.52
N LYS A 101 -1.60 -8.36 10.52
CA LYS A 101 -2.76 -8.90 9.82
C LYS A 101 -2.49 -8.89 8.33
N GLU A 102 -2.91 -9.94 7.64
CA GLU A 102 -2.73 -10.10 6.21
C GLU A 102 -4.07 -10.15 5.51
N PHE A 103 -4.17 -9.46 4.38
CA PHE A 103 -5.34 -9.43 3.52
C PHE A 103 -4.88 -9.79 2.11
N SER A 104 -5.77 -10.42 1.34
CA SER A 104 -5.52 -10.66 -0.08
C SER A 104 -6.05 -9.49 -0.92
N PHE A 105 -5.55 -9.32 -2.14
CA PHE A 105 -6.12 -8.37 -3.07
C PHE A 105 -7.59 -8.69 -3.35
N GLU A 106 -7.93 -9.98 -3.38
CA GLU A 106 -9.31 -10.41 -3.56
C GLU A 106 -10.24 -9.89 -2.46
N ASP A 107 -9.76 -9.82 -1.22
CA ASP A 107 -10.53 -9.24 -0.11
C ASP A 107 -10.95 -7.80 -0.42
N PHE A 108 -10.05 -7.02 -1.02
CA PHE A 108 -10.34 -5.63 -1.37
C PHE A 108 -11.36 -5.50 -2.51
N MET A 109 -11.50 -6.54 -3.33
CA MET A 109 -12.43 -6.56 -4.45
C MET A 109 -13.81 -7.11 -4.07
N THR A 110 -13.90 -7.89 -2.99
CA THR A 110 -15.13 -8.61 -2.62
C THR A 110 -15.77 -8.16 -1.32
N LYS A 111 -14.99 -7.52 -0.44
CA LYS A 111 -15.47 -7.05 0.88
C LYS A 111 -15.57 -5.54 0.90
N LYS A 112 -16.34 -5.01 1.84
CA LYS A 112 -16.42 -3.56 2.05
C LYS A 112 -15.11 -3.05 2.64
N ILE A 113 -14.57 -1.98 2.07
CA ILE A 113 -13.29 -1.43 2.51
C ILE A 113 -13.35 -0.96 3.97
N CYS A 114 -14.48 -0.39 4.39
CA CYS A 114 -14.63 0.03 5.80
C CYS A 114 -14.55 -1.14 6.78
N GLU A 115 -15.06 -2.32 6.39
CA GLU A 115 -14.97 -3.52 7.22
C GLU A 115 -13.54 -4.03 7.30
N LEU A 116 -12.81 -4.03 6.17
CA LEU A 116 -11.40 -4.41 6.16
C LEU A 116 -10.56 -3.45 7.02
N ALA A 117 -10.86 -2.15 6.93
CA ALA A 117 -10.16 -1.14 7.70
C ALA A 117 -10.40 -1.31 9.21
N GLU A 118 -11.62 -1.63 9.62
CA GLU A 118 -11.92 -1.92 11.03
C GLU A 118 -11.16 -3.15 11.53
N GLU A 119 -11.09 -4.19 10.70
CA GLU A 119 -10.35 -5.41 11.02
C GLU A 119 -8.86 -5.12 11.17
N ALA A 120 -8.30 -4.25 10.34
CA ALA A 120 -6.89 -3.88 10.36
C ALA A 120 -6.53 -2.92 11.51
N ALA A 121 -7.48 -2.17 11.99
CA ALA A 121 -7.25 -1.15 13.04
C ALA A 121 -6.99 -1.75 14.47
#